data_305c9ae766bd1ea690c1550b5b81b425
#
_entry.id   305c9ae766bd1ea690c1550b5b81b425
#
_cell.length_a   1.000
_cell.length_b   1.000
_cell.length_c   1.000
_cell.angle_alpha   90.00
_cell.angle_beta   90.00
_cell.angle_gamma   90.00
#
_symmetry.space_group_name_H-M   'P 1'
#
loop_
_entity.id
_entity.type
_entity.pdbx_description
1 polymer ?
#
loop_
_entity_poly.entity_id
_entity_poly.type
_entity_poly.pdbx_seq_one_letter_code
_entity_poly.pdbx_strand_id
1 'polypeptide(L)'
;QYCLGFGAHLDARIALQRALTEFNQIFDPSDKHRSPWHGSEMEDPSFLHPDETVPMRTLSDYSAPPMVDIREDVRACVAKAARVGLETLVLDLTRPDVGLNVVKVTVPGLRHFWPRLAPGRLYDVPVKLGWLPAPLSEEQLNPIPFLL
;
A
#
# COMPACT_ATOMS: atom_id res chain seq x y z
N GLN A 1 14.34 15.61 -6.53
CA GLN A 1 14.54 14.20 -6.24
C GLN A 1 13.63 13.80 -5.09
N TYR A 2 12.88 12.75 -5.26
CA TYR A 2 11.89 12.28 -4.28
C TYR A 2 12.30 10.91 -3.76
N CYS A 3 12.07 10.69 -2.48
CA CYS A 3 12.21 9.39 -1.83
C CYS A 3 10.90 9.09 -1.12
N LEU A 4 10.36 7.90 -1.31
CA LEU A 4 9.07 7.49 -0.76
C LEU A 4 9.26 6.29 0.16
N GLY A 5 8.52 6.27 1.25
CA GLY A 5 8.42 5.12 2.14
C GLY A 5 6.95 4.82 2.42
N PHE A 6 6.62 3.55 2.52
CA PHE A 6 5.25 3.09 2.71
C PHE A 6 5.11 2.29 4.00
N GLY A 7 3.97 2.42 4.63
CA GLY A 7 3.67 1.66 5.82
C GLY A 7 2.18 1.41 5.96
N ALA A 8 1.82 0.19 6.30
CA ALA A 8 0.45 -0.21 6.56
C ALA A 8 0.33 -0.90 7.92
N HIS A 9 -0.65 -0.49 8.71
CA HIS A 9 -1.01 -1.11 9.98
C HIS A 9 -2.41 -0.68 10.39
N LEU A 10 -3.05 -1.41 11.30
CA LEU A 10 -4.33 -1.01 11.90
C LEU A 10 -4.19 0.20 12.82
N ASP A 11 -3.04 0.35 13.48
CA ASP A 11 -2.65 1.55 14.23
C ASP A 11 -1.85 2.49 13.32
N ALA A 12 -2.35 3.71 13.10
CA ALA A 12 -1.72 4.70 12.24
C ALA A 12 -0.31 5.11 12.69
N ARG A 13 0.00 5.05 13.99
CA ARG A 13 1.34 5.34 14.52
C ARG A 13 2.36 4.31 14.05
N ILE A 14 1.97 3.03 14.06
CA ILE A 14 2.82 1.93 13.59
C ILE A 14 2.95 1.99 12.06
N ALA A 15 1.87 2.32 11.35
CA ALA A 15 1.92 2.52 9.90
C ALA A 15 2.91 3.65 9.53
N LEU A 16 2.83 4.78 10.21
CA LEU A 16 3.77 5.90 10.01
C LEU A 16 5.22 5.52 10.35
N GLN A 17 5.44 4.84 11.48
CA GLN A 17 6.77 4.36 11.86
C GLN A 17 7.37 3.44 10.79
N ARG A 18 6.58 2.53 10.22
CA ARG A 18 7.02 1.64 9.14
C ARG A 18 7.39 2.43 7.88
N ALA A 19 6.57 3.39 7.48
CA ALA A 19 6.86 4.26 6.34
C ALA A 19 8.18 5.04 6.53
N LEU A 20 8.42 5.59 7.72
CA LEU A 20 9.68 6.27 8.05
C LEU A 20 10.87 5.33 8.06
N THR A 21 10.69 4.10 8.54
CA THR A 21 11.76 3.09 8.55
C THR A 21 12.14 2.70 7.13
N GLU A 22 11.17 2.47 6.27
CA GLU A 22 11.38 2.15 4.85
C GLU A 22 12.05 3.32 4.11
N PHE A 23 11.55 4.54 4.33
CA PHE A 23 12.19 5.75 3.81
C PHE A 23 13.68 5.81 4.17
N ASN A 24 14.03 5.56 5.43
CA ASN A 24 15.43 5.59 5.91
C ASN A 24 16.32 4.48 5.29
N GLN A 25 15.74 3.38 4.83
CA GLN A 25 16.51 2.33 4.14
C GLN A 25 16.92 2.74 2.73
N ILE A 26 16.13 3.59 2.09
CA ILE A 26 16.32 4.00 0.71
C ILE A 26 17.00 5.38 0.62
N PHE A 27 16.74 6.23 1.61
CA PHE A 27 17.25 7.59 1.63
C PHE A 27 18.74 7.63 1.94
N ASP A 28 19.54 8.12 0.97
CA ASP A 28 20.96 8.41 1.15
C ASP A 28 21.20 9.88 0.81
N PRO A 29 21.48 10.74 1.80
CA PRO A 29 21.71 12.16 1.56
C PRO A 29 23.00 12.43 0.79
N SER A 30 23.94 11.48 0.75
CA SER A 30 25.21 11.59 0.02
C SER A 30 25.11 11.15 -1.44
N ASP A 31 24.15 10.30 -1.78
CA ASP A 31 23.92 9.78 -3.13
C ASP A 31 22.63 10.34 -3.74
N LYS A 32 22.77 11.48 -4.41
CA LYS A 32 21.63 12.14 -5.09
C LYS A 32 21.11 11.37 -6.32
N HIS A 33 21.81 10.34 -6.76
CA HIS A 33 21.45 9.57 -7.95
C HIS A 33 20.70 8.28 -7.64
N ARG A 34 20.58 7.93 -6.36
CA ARG A 34 19.97 6.66 -5.94
C ARG A 34 18.45 6.64 -6.01
N SER A 35 17.80 7.80 -6.00
CA SER A 35 16.34 7.85 -6.17
C SER A 35 15.96 7.70 -7.65
N PRO A 36 15.12 6.75 -8.01
CA PRO A 36 14.61 6.61 -9.37
C PRO A 36 13.60 7.71 -9.73
N TRP A 37 13.24 8.56 -8.76
CA TRP A 37 12.18 9.55 -8.91
C TRP A 37 12.75 10.95 -9.07
N HIS A 38 13.00 11.34 -10.32
CA HIS A 38 13.38 12.70 -10.66
C HIS A 38 12.14 13.48 -11.10
N GLY A 39 11.89 14.62 -10.45
CA GLY A 39 10.75 15.48 -10.80
C GLY A 39 10.76 15.98 -12.24
N SER A 40 11.96 16.03 -12.87
CA SER A 40 12.11 16.38 -14.29
C SER A 40 11.61 15.29 -15.25
N GLU A 41 11.43 14.06 -14.77
CA GLU A 41 10.95 12.92 -15.57
C GLU A 41 9.43 12.71 -15.41
N MET A 42 8.80 13.48 -14.54
CA MET A 42 7.37 13.44 -14.31
C MET A 42 6.70 14.59 -15.08
N GLU A 43 5.70 14.25 -15.87
CA GLU A 43 4.88 15.26 -16.56
C GLU A 43 4.12 16.13 -15.56
N ASP A 44 3.58 15.52 -14.53
CA ASP A 44 2.88 16.22 -13.43
C ASP A 44 3.29 15.63 -12.06
N PRO A 45 4.19 16.28 -11.30
CA PRO A 45 4.56 15.86 -9.95
C PRO A 45 3.62 16.40 -8.86
N SER A 46 2.51 17.06 -9.19
CA SER A 46 1.62 17.73 -8.22
C SER A 46 1.11 16.80 -7.12
N PHE A 47 0.88 15.52 -7.43
CA PHE A 47 0.45 14.51 -6.46
C PHE A 47 1.46 14.22 -5.33
N LEU A 48 2.72 14.66 -5.48
CA LEU A 48 3.76 14.53 -4.46
C LEU A 48 3.79 15.73 -3.49
N HIS A 49 3.01 16.78 -3.79
CA HIS A 49 2.94 17.97 -2.98
C HIS A 49 1.64 18.02 -2.16
N PRO A 50 1.67 18.66 -0.99
CA PRO A 50 0.44 18.92 -0.25
C PRO A 50 -0.54 19.71 -1.11
N ASP A 51 -1.79 19.30 -1.12
CA ASP A 51 -2.88 20.00 -1.78
C ASP A 51 -3.65 20.80 -0.70
N GLU A 52 -3.72 22.12 -0.84
CA GLU A 52 -4.39 23.01 0.11
C GLU A 52 -5.90 22.76 0.20
N THR A 53 -6.48 22.14 -0.83
CA THR A 53 -7.91 21.76 -0.85
C THR A 53 -8.21 20.50 -0.05
N VAL A 54 -7.18 19.69 0.25
CA VAL A 54 -7.31 18.46 1.03
C VAL A 54 -6.96 18.73 2.49
N PRO A 55 -7.91 18.51 3.44
CA PRO A 55 -7.65 18.73 4.85
C PRO A 55 -6.45 17.93 5.36
N MET A 56 -5.57 18.59 6.10
CA MET A 56 -4.47 17.91 6.78
C MET A 56 -5.03 16.85 7.73
N ARG A 57 -4.49 15.64 7.64
CA ARG A 57 -4.82 14.54 8.56
C ARG A 57 -3.90 14.55 9.77
N THR A 58 -4.47 14.27 10.92
CA THR A 58 -3.77 14.13 12.19
C THR A 58 -3.98 12.73 12.75
N LEU A 59 -3.22 12.32 13.76
CA LEU A 59 -3.42 11.02 14.38
C LEU A 59 -4.82 10.82 14.97
N SER A 60 -5.49 11.89 15.36
CA SER A 60 -6.86 11.85 15.88
C SER A 60 -7.92 11.52 14.80
N ASP A 61 -7.60 11.66 13.53
CA ASP A 61 -8.47 11.28 12.41
C ASP A 61 -8.49 9.77 12.16
N TYR A 62 -7.61 9.04 12.83
CA TYR A 62 -7.49 7.59 12.72
C TYR A 62 -7.82 6.94 14.06
N SER A 63 -8.92 6.22 14.11
CA SER A 63 -9.21 5.36 15.27
C SER A 63 -8.25 4.20 15.28
N ALA A 64 -7.38 4.14 16.29
CA ALA A 64 -6.61 2.94 16.57
C ALA A 64 -7.49 2.00 17.42
N PRO A 65 -7.87 0.83 16.94
CA PRO A 65 -8.45 -0.18 17.82
C PRO A 65 -7.39 -0.56 18.87
N PRO A 66 -7.77 -0.77 20.14
CA PRO A 66 -6.83 -1.29 21.10
C PRO A 66 -6.36 -2.67 20.63
N MET A 67 -5.07 -2.81 20.35
CA MET A 67 -4.46 -4.09 19.99
C MET A 67 -4.35 -4.95 21.27
N VAL A 68 -5.43 -5.62 21.61
CA VAL A 68 -5.49 -6.47 22.83
C VAL A 68 -5.27 -7.93 22.44
N ASP A 69 -5.73 -8.33 21.24
CA ASP A 69 -5.62 -9.69 20.75
C ASP A 69 -5.34 -9.67 19.23
N ILE A 70 -4.23 -10.24 18.83
CA ILE A 70 -3.83 -10.36 17.43
C ILE A 70 -4.84 -11.13 16.58
N ARG A 71 -5.59 -12.05 17.19
CA ARG A 71 -6.67 -12.78 16.53
C ARG A 71 -7.79 -11.85 16.08
N GLU A 72 -8.15 -10.88 16.91
CA GLU A 72 -9.19 -9.90 16.57
C GLU A 72 -8.70 -8.96 15.46
N ASP A 73 -7.43 -8.60 15.47
CA ASP A 73 -6.83 -7.80 14.39
C ASP A 73 -6.86 -8.55 13.05
N VAL A 74 -6.51 -9.83 13.05
CA VAL A 74 -6.62 -10.68 11.85
C VAL A 74 -8.06 -10.76 11.37
N ARG A 75 -9.02 -10.98 12.27
CA ARG A 75 -10.45 -11.02 11.95
C ARG A 75 -10.94 -9.69 11.36
N ALA A 76 -10.47 -8.57 11.91
CA ALA A 76 -10.79 -7.24 11.39
C ALA A 76 -10.26 -7.05 9.97
N CYS A 77 -9.04 -7.51 9.67
CA CYS A 77 -8.48 -7.49 8.33
C CYS A 77 -9.28 -8.34 7.34
N VAL A 78 -9.63 -9.57 7.72
CA VAL A 78 -10.46 -10.46 6.90
C VAL A 78 -11.83 -9.84 6.65
N ALA A 79 -12.47 -9.27 7.67
CA ALA A 79 -13.76 -8.60 7.53
C ALA A 79 -13.69 -7.37 6.62
N LYS A 80 -12.58 -6.61 6.64
CA LYS A 80 -12.36 -5.48 5.70
C LYS A 80 -12.24 -5.97 4.25
N ALA A 81 -11.51 -7.05 4.00
CA ALA A 81 -11.42 -7.67 2.68
C ALA A 81 -12.80 -8.15 2.20
N ALA A 82 -13.54 -8.84 3.05
CA ALA A 82 -14.87 -9.36 2.72
C ALA A 82 -15.88 -8.24 2.38
N ARG A 83 -15.83 -7.07 3.04
CA ARG A 83 -16.69 -5.93 2.73
C ARG A 83 -16.55 -5.39 1.31
N VAL A 84 -15.39 -5.58 0.70
CA VAL A 84 -15.13 -5.19 -0.70
C VAL A 84 -15.18 -6.38 -1.66
N GLY A 85 -15.79 -7.50 -1.22
CA GLY A 85 -16.01 -8.70 -2.04
C GLY A 85 -14.76 -9.54 -2.26
N LEU A 86 -13.74 -9.43 -1.41
CA LEU A 86 -12.53 -10.23 -1.49
C LEU A 86 -12.56 -11.38 -0.50
N GLU A 87 -12.21 -12.58 -0.98
CA GLU A 87 -12.06 -13.78 -0.16
C GLU A 87 -10.63 -13.88 0.36
N THR A 88 -10.47 -14.29 1.62
CA THR A 88 -9.17 -14.56 2.23
C THR A 88 -8.96 -16.05 2.36
N LEU A 89 -7.98 -16.59 1.65
CA LEU A 89 -7.58 -17.99 1.68
C LEU A 89 -6.34 -18.16 2.56
N VAL A 90 -6.35 -19.14 3.43
CA VAL A 90 -5.23 -19.44 4.33
C VAL A 90 -4.82 -20.89 4.14
N LEU A 91 -3.53 -21.09 3.86
CA LEU A 91 -2.92 -22.40 3.81
C LEU A 91 -1.97 -22.55 5.00
N ASP A 92 -2.21 -23.55 5.84
CA ASP A 92 -1.31 -23.91 6.93
C ASP A 92 -0.10 -24.67 6.35
N LEU A 93 1.07 -24.11 6.56
CA LEU A 93 2.36 -24.68 6.15
C LEU A 93 3.21 -25.04 7.37
N THR A 94 2.59 -25.13 8.54
CA THR A 94 3.28 -25.44 9.79
C THR A 94 3.95 -26.81 9.70
N ARG A 95 5.22 -26.83 10.03
CA ARG A 95 6.01 -28.06 10.13
C ARG A 95 6.16 -28.43 11.60
N PRO A 96 5.60 -29.59 12.03
CA PRO A 96 5.65 -30.02 13.44
C PRO A 96 7.09 -30.21 13.94
N ASP A 97 8.01 -30.61 13.05
CA ASP A 97 9.43 -30.83 13.36
C ASP A 97 10.21 -29.55 13.61
N VAL A 98 9.71 -28.40 13.15
CA VAL A 98 10.32 -27.07 13.34
C VAL A 98 9.75 -26.35 14.56
N GLY A 99 8.50 -26.61 14.93
CA GLY A 99 7.83 -26.00 16.08
C GLY A 99 7.44 -24.53 15.89
N LEU A 100 7.46 -24.00 14.64
CA LEU A 100 7.03 -22.65 14.28
C LEU A 100 5.76 -22.72 13.45
N ASN A 101 4.77 -21.94 13.82
CA ASN A 101 3.54 -21.80 13.05
C ASN A 101 3.80 -20.94 11.80
N VAL A 102 3.50 -21.48 10.64
CA VAL A 102 3.68 -20.83 9.34
C VAL A 102 2.40 -20.92 8.53
N VAL A 103 1.91 -19.79 8.04
CA VAL A 103 0.74 -19.75 7.16
C VAL A 103 1.02 -18.94 5.91
N LYS A 104 0.43 -19.35 4.79
CA LYS A 104 0.39 -18.58 3.56
C LYS A 104 -1.00 -18.00 3.40
N VAL A 105 -1.09 -16.69 3.30
CA VAL A 105 -2.35 -15.99 3.05
C VAL A 105 -2.40 -15.53 1.60
N THR A 106 -3.52 -15.82 0.93
CA THR A 106 -3.77 -15.39 -0.44
C THR A 106 -5.15 -14.72 -0.50
N VAL A 107 -5.21 -13.54 -1.07
CA VAL A 107 -6.46 -12.80 -1.27
C VAL A 107 -6.63 -12.53 -2.77
N PRO A 108 -7.33 -13.43 -3.50
CA PRO A 108 -7.53 -13.24 -4.93
C PRO A 108 -8.22 -11.90 -5.21
N GLY A 109 -7.73 -11.18 -6.22
CA GLY A 109 -8.24 -9.85 -6.59
C GLY A 109 -7.51 -8.68 -5.94
N LEU A 110 -6.69 -8.86 -4.92
CA LEU A 110 -5.74 -7.83 -4.52
C LEU A 110 -4.67 -7.65 -5.59
N ARG A 111 -4.19 -6.41 -5.70
CA ARG A 111 -3.14 -6.05 -6.64
C ARG A 111 -1.83 -5.77 -5.93
N HIS A 112 -0.77 -6.27 -6.54
CA HIS A 112 0.58 -5.87 -6.21
C HIS A 112 0.90 -4.52 -6.89
N PHE A 113 1.84 -3.77 -6.36
CA PHE A 113 2.30 -2.51 -6.94
C PHE A 113 3.14 -2.69 -8.22
N TRP A 114 3.66 -3.90 -8.48
CA TRP A 114 4.39 -4.16 -9.70
C TRP A 114 3.44 -4.21 -10.91
N PRO A 115 3.91 -3.81 -12.10
CA PRO A 115 3.08 -3.74 -13.30
C PRO A 115 2.65 -5.14 -13.75
N ARG A 116 1.62 -5.66 -13.12
CA ARG A 116 0.92 -6.88 -13.54
C ARG A 116 -0.37 -6.45 -14.20
N LEU A 117 -0.24 -6.16 -15.49
CA LEU A 117 -1.29 -5.59 -16.31
C LEU A 117 -2.32 -6.69 -16.64
N ALA A 118 -3.46 -6.65 -16.01
CA ALA A 118 -4.60 -7.53 -16.24
C ALA A 118 -5.87 -6.87 -15.73
N PRO A 119 -7.05 -7.14 -16.29
CA PRO A 119 -8.32 -6.60 -15.84
C PRO A 119 -8.53 -6.77 -14.33
N GLY A 120 -9.27 -5.86 -13.73
CA GLY A 120 -9.65 -5.91 -12.31
C GLY A 120 -9.35 -4.62 -11.54
N ARG A 121 -9.09 -4.75 -10.25
CA ARG A 121 -9.07 -3.64 -9.30
C ARG A 121 -8.15 -2.46 -9.66
N LEU A 122 -7.06 -2.70 -10.38
CA LEU A 122 -6.17 -1.62 -10.85
C LEU A 122 -6.96 -0.59 -11.68
N TYR A 123 -7.86 -1.05 -12.51
CA TYR A 123 -8.65 -0.21 -13.41
C TYR A 123 -10.03 0.13 -12.84
N ASP A 124 -10.68 -0.83 -12.16
CA ASP A 124 -12.07 -0.69 -11.73
C ASP A 124 -12.23 0.16 -10.46
N VAL A 125 -11.28 0.06 -9.50
CA VAL A 125 -11.42 0.73 -8.21
C VAL A 125 -11.32 2.25 -8.31
N PRO A 126 -10.41 2.85 -9.08
CA PRO A 126 -10.36 4.30 -9.26
C PRO A 126 -11.68 4.86 -9.83
N VAL A 127 -12.32 4.13 -10.74
CA VAL A 127 -13.62 4.52 -11.30
C VAL A 127 -14.73 4.39 -10.25
N LYS A 128 -14.77 3.26 -9.51
CA LYS A 128 -15.75 3.04 -8.43
C LYS A 128 -15.65 4.07 -7.32
N LEU A 129 -14.45 4.60 -7.06
CA LEU A 129 -14.21 5.64 -6.06
C LEU A 129 -14.42 7.06 -6.60
N GLY A 130 -14.74 7.20 -7.89
CA GLY A 130 -14.95 8.50 -8.53
C GLY A 130 -13.67 9.30 -8.78
N TRP A 131 -12.51 8.66 -8.68
CA TRP A 131 -11.21 9.30 -8.99
C TRP A 131 -11.01 9.48 -10.49
N LEU A 132 -11.55 8.56 -11.27
CA LEU A 132 -11.51 8.58 -12.72
C LEU A 132 -12.91 8.41 -13.30
N PRO A 133 -13.22 9.06 -14.44
CA PRO A 133 -14.51 8.90 -15.12
C PRO A 133 -14.63 7.56 -15.85
N ALA A 134 -13.51 6.96 -16.25
CA ALA A 134 -13.44 5.69 -16.95
C ALA A 134 -12.12 4.96 -16.64
N PRO A 135 -12.04 3.63 -16.85
CA PRO A 135 -10.79 2.90 -16.69
C PRO A 135 -9.71 3.42 -17.65
N LEU A 136 -8.47 3.51 -17.17
CA LEU A 136 -7.31 3.81 -18.01
C LEU A 136 -6.94 2.59 -18.86
N SER A 137 -6.31 2.82 -20.01
CA SER A 137 -5.60 1.79 -20.77
C SER A 137 -4.20 1.56 -20.19
N GLU A 138 -3.52 0.50 -20.62
CA GLU A 138 -2.17 0.19 -20.16
C GLU A 138 -1.18 1.31 -20.50
N GLU A 139 -1.33 1.94 -21.67
CA GLU A 139 -0.47 3.03 -22.14
C GLU A 139 -0.66 4.33 -21.34
N GLN A 140 -1.80 4.45 -20.64
CA GLN A 140 -2.11 5.60 -19.80
C GLN A 140 -1.67 5.42 -18.33
N LEU A 141 -1.15 4.24 -17.98
CA LEU A 141 -0.61 4.01 -16.65
C LEU A 141 0.73 4.73 -16.48
N ASN A 142 1.10 4.97 -15.23
CA ASN A 142 2.37 5.60 -14.91
C ASN A 142 3.54 4.79 -15.52
N PRO A 143 4.32 5.34 -16.45
CA PRO A 143 5.43 4.65 -17.10
C PRO A 143 6.65 4.52 -16.20
N ILE A 144 6.70 5.27 -15.08
CA ILE A 144 7.84 5.27 -14.17
C ILE A 144 7.81 4.00 -13.34
N PRO A 145 8.83 3.14 -13.39
CA PRO A 145 8.87 1.93 -12.59
C PRO A 145 8.92 2.29 -11.11
N PHE A 146 8.06 1.62 -10.35
CA PHE A 146 8.07 1.73 -8.90
C PHE A 146 9.13 0.76 -8.35
N LEU A 147 10.23 1.31 -7.87
CA LEU A 147 11.30 0.56 -7.23
C LEU A 147 11.21 0.72 -5.71
N LEU A 148 11.14 -0.40 -5.02
CA LEU A 148 11.23 -0.52 -3.56
C LEU A 148 12.57 -1.13 -3.18
#